data_08792c2b3b024c5b69d640d325393b84
#
_entry.id   08792c2b3b024c5b69d640d325393b84
#
_cell.length_a   1.000
_cell.length_b   1.000
_cell.length_c   1.000
_cell.angle_alpha   90.00
_cell.angle_beta   90.00
_cell.angle_gamma   90.00
#
_symmetry.space_group_name_H-M   'P 1'
#
loop_
_entity.id
_entity.type
_entity.pdbx_description
1 polymer ?
#
loop_
_entity_poly.entity_id
_entity_poly.type
_entity_poly.pdbx_seq_one_letter_code
_entity_poly.pdbx_strand_id
1 'polypeptide(L)'
;MKAAPIFETSDHRWWIIYDQEERRVIDSNVYVMESRGEAIILDPGGFEIFPQVFSAVAEIVQPSRIKAAFVSHQDPDIASSLPLWNACNPKMQWYMPKLWEGFIRHYGALEAELHGIGDEGGELLLGGRRLEFLPAHYLHSSANFHVYDAEARVLFSGDVGAALLPAGHGAWVDRRDANDNGGEKAFADHIAHGAQYFHQRWMPSERAKKDWIRRVRKLPVDFLCPQHGAIYNGSHVARFLDWFDALPVGSAVVEN
;
A
#
# COMPACT_ATOMS: atom_id res chain seq x y z
N MET A 1 -11.28 12.62 -2.88
CA MET A 1 -10.97 11.29 -2.30
C MET A 1 -11.94 10.96 -1.18
N LYS A 2 -12.12 9.68 -0.85
CA LYS A 2 -13.00 9.19 0.22
C LYS A 2 -12.21 8.31 1.17
N ALA A 3 -12.58 8.32 2.46
CA ALA A 3 -12.07 7.39 3.45
C ALA A 3 -13.10 6.27 3.71
N ALA A 4 -12.60 5.03 3.83
CA ALA A 4 -13.44 3.89 4.21
C ALA A 4 -12.70 3.02 5.25
N PRO A 5 -13.40 2.50 6.28
CA PRO A 5 -12.79 1.61 7.26
C PRO A 5 -12.51 0.23 6.66
N ILE A 6 -11.33 -0.33 7.00
CA ILE A 6 -10.91 -1.70 6.65
C ILE A 6 -11.10 -2.63 7.85
N PHE A 7 -10.63 -2.15 9.00
CA PHE A 7 -10.68 -2.86 10.27
C PHE A 7 -10.94 -1.86 11.40
N GLU A 8 -11.77 -2.22 12.37
CA GLU A 8 -12.10 -1.33 13.49
C GLU A 8 -12.39 -2.11 14.77
N THR A 9 -11.71 -1.68 15.83
CA THR A 9 -12.03 -2.01 17.23
C THR A 9 -12.16 -0.73 18.04
N SER A 10 -12.32 -0.82 19.36
CA SER A 10 -12.41 0.36 20.23
C SER A 10 -11.16 1.23 20.25
N ASP A 11 -9.98 0.64 20.01
CA ASP A 11 -8.69 1.32 20.15
C ASP A 11 -7.70 1.04 19.01
N HIS A 12 -8.16 0.38 17.92
CA HIS A 12 -7.32 0.02 16.79
C HIS A 12 -8.14 0.06 15.49
N ARG A 13 -7.69 0.85 14.50
CA ARG A 13 -8.43 1.10 13.26
C ARG A 13 -7.51 1.17 12.08
N TRP A 14 -8.00 0.70 10.92
CA TRP A 14 -7.38 0.85 9.61
C TRP A 14 -8.36 1.46 8.62
N TRP A 15 -7.89 2.41 7.82
CA TRP A 15 -8.65 3.03 6.73
C TRP A 15 -7.87 2.97 5.42
N ILE A 16 -8.65 2.92 4.33
CA ILE A 16 -8.19 3.27 2.99
C ILE A 16 -8.73 4.65 2.64
N ILE A 17 -7.88 5.48 2.02
CA ILE A 17 -8.24 6.72 1.35
C ILE A 17 -8.01 6.48 -0.13
N TYR A 18 -9.05 6.59 -0.94
CA TYR A 18 -9.05 6.22 -2.35
C TYR A 18 -9.82 7.23 -3.19
N ASP A 19 -9.54 7.27 -4.48
CA ASP A 19 -10.24 8.12 -5.42
C ASP A 19 -11.33 7.34 -6.18
N GLN A 20 -12.31 8.06 -6.69
CA GLN A 20 -13.36 7.55 -7.56
C GLN A 20 -13.52 8.41 -8.82
N GLU A 21 -12.72 9.46 -8.94
CA GLU A 21 -12.79 10.42 -10.03
C GLU A 21 -11.66 10.17 -11.03
N GLU A 22 -11.95 10.37 -12.30
CA GLU A 22 -10.92 10.33 -13.34
C GLU A 22 -9.95 11.49 -13.17
N ARG A 23 -8.65 11.16 -13.10
CA ARG A 23 -7.56 12.14 -13.00
C ARG A 23 -6.55 11.95 -14.12
N ARG A 24 -5.66 12.92 -14.25
CA ARG A 24 -4.53 12.86 -15.18
C ARG A 24 -3.31 12.14 -14.60
N VAL A 25 -3.35 11.78 -13.34
CA VAL A 25 -2.31 11.03 -12.61
C VAL A 25 -2.82 9.63 -12.30
N ILE A 26 -1.92 8.71 -12.03
CA ILE A 26 -2.25 7.37 -11.58
C ILE A 26 -2.96 7.45 -10.23
N ASP A 27 -4.10 6.77 -10.10
CA ASP A 27 -4.84 6.70 -8.84
C ASP A 27 -4.04 5.92 -7.81
N SER A 28 -3.83 6.52 -6.64
CA SER A 28 -3.10 5.89 -5.53
C SER A 28 -3.99 5.81 -4.30
N ASN A 29 -4.00 4.66 -3.67
CA ASN A 29 -4.59 4.46 -2.36
C ASN A 29 -3.59 4.90 -1.29
N VAL A 30 -4.09 5.60 -0.28
CA VAL A 30 -3.34 5.93 0.93
C VAL A 30 -3.97 5.20 2.10
N TYR A 31 -3.15 4.63 2.97
CA TYR A 31 -3.65 3.91 4.13
C TYR A 31 -3.29 4.63 5.42
N VAL A 32 -4.19 4.55 6.39
CA VAL A 32 -3.97 5.09 7.73
C VAL A 32 -4.29 4.04 8.77
N MET A 33 -3.34 3.78 9.67
CA MET A 33 -3.60 3.01 10.88
C MET A 33 -3.54 3.94 12.08
N GLU A 34 -4.51 3.82 12.97
CA GLU A 34 -4.56 4.51 14.26
C GLU A 34 -4.69 3.49 15.39
N SER A 35 -3.89 3.68 16.44
CA SER A 35 -4.07 2.96 17.69
C SER A 35 -3.84 3.90 18.87
N ARG A 36 -4.80 3.91 19.82
CA ARG A 36 -4.72 4.67 21.09
C ARG A 36 -4.31 6.13 20.90
N GLY A 37 -4.78 6.74 19.83
CA GLY A 37 -4.55 8.16 19.54
C GLY A 37 -3.23 8.49 18.88
N GLU A 38 -2.45 7.49 18.45
CA GLU A 38 -1.29 7.64 17.57
C GLU A 38 -1.59 7.00 16.22
N ALA A 39 -1.12 7.62 15.14
CA ALA A 39 -1.38 7.15 13.79
C ALA A 39 -0.12 7.09 12.93
N ILE A 40 -0.15 6.21 11.94
CA ILE A 40 0.80 6.14 10.83
C ILE A 40 0.03 6.26 9.51
N ILE A 41 0.63 6.99 8.57
CA ILE A 41 0.18 7.05 7.18
C ILE A 41 1.15 6.22 6.32
N LEU A 42 0.59 5.39 5.42
CA LEU A 42 1.36 4.50 4.56
C LEU A 42 1.19 4.93 3.11
N ASP A 43 2.30 5.11 2.43
CA ASP A 43 2.42 5.65 1.08
C ASP A 43 1.55 6.90 0.90
N PRO A 44 1.98 8.04 1.46
CA PRO A 44 1.13 9.23 1.66
C PRO A 44 0.73 9.95 0.37
N GLY A 45 1.08 9.39 -0.79
CA GLY A 45 0.65 9.88 -2.10
C GLY A 45 1.60 10.87 -2.75
N GLY A 46 1.29 11.20 -3.99
CA GLY A 46 2.02 12.18 -4.78
C GLY A 46 1.69 13.63 -4.41
N PHE A 47 2.53 14.54 -4.88
CA PHE A 47 2.38 15.99 -4.68
C PHE A 47 1.02 16.51 -5.15
N GLU A 48 0.54 16.03 -6.29
CA GLU A 48 -0.66 16.51 -6.96
C GLU A 48 -1.95 16.19 -6.20
N ILE A 49 -1.96 15.07 -5.46
CA ILE A 49 -3.14 14.62 -4.72
C ILE A 49 -3.09 15.01 -3.24
N PHE A 50 -1.99 15.60 -2.77
CA PHE A 50 -1.80 15.95 -1.36
C PHE A 50 -2.98 16.71 -0.72
N PRO A 51 -3.54 17.78 -1.34
CA PRO A 51 -4.62 18.51 -0.69
C PRO A 51 -5.86 17.65 -0.41
N GLN A 52 -6.19 16.73 -1.33
CA GLN A 52 -7.34 15.84 -1.20
C GLN A 52 -7.07 14.72 -0.19
N VAL A 53 -5.85 14.17 -0.19
CA VAL A 53 -5.41 13.18 0.81
C VAL A 53 -5.41 13.81 2.20
N PHE A 54 -4.83 14.99 2.36
CA PHE A 54 -4.77 15.70 3.64
C PHE A 54 -6.18 15.99 4.18
N SER A 55 -7.10 16.44 3.33
CA SER A 55 -8.50 16.69 3.72
C SER A 55 -9.18 15.41 4.20
N ALA A 56 -9.05 14.31 3.45
CA ALA A 56 -9.66 13.03 3.82
C ALA A 56 -9.03 12.43 5.09
N VAL A 57 -7.72 12.56 5.28
CA VAL A 57 -7.03 12.17 6.53
C VAL A 57 -7.54 12.97 7.71
N ALA A 58 -7.73 14.29 7.55
CA ALA A 58 -8.17 15.17 8.64
C ALA A 58 -9.61 14.87 9.11
N GLU A 59 -10.42 14.20 8.28
CA GLU A 59 -11.77 13.73 8.66
C GLU A 59 -11.75 12.52 9.60
N ILE A 60 -10.69 11.69 9.54
CA ILE A 60 -10.59 10.44 10.30
C ILE A 60 -9.61 10.50 11.46
N VAL A 61 -8.53 11.28 11.32
CA VAL A 61 -7.51 11.46 12.36
C VAL A 61 -6.96 12.88 12.36
N GLN A 62 -6.75 13.45 13.53
CA GLN A 62 -6.10 14.75 13.62
C GLN A 62 -4.67 14.66 13.09
N PRO A 63 -4.23 15.51 12.13
CA PRO A 63 -2.89 15.43 11.53
C PRO A 63 -1.74 15.45 12.55
N SER A 64 -1.91 16.13 13.69
CA SER A 64 -0.92 16.16 14.78
C SER A 64 -0.75 14.82 15.52
N ARG A 65 -1.70 13.88 15.35
CA ARG A 65 -1.62 12.53 15.90
C ARG A 65 -0.87 11.55 15.00
N ILE A 66 -0.60 11.93 13.76
CA ILE A 66 0.23 11.13 12.85
C ILE A 66 1.68 11.23 13.32
N LYS A 67 2.17 10.17 13.94
CA LYS A 67 3.54 10.10 14.50
C LYS A 67 4.54 9.60 13.49
N ALA A 68 4.06 8.80 12.54
CA ALA A 68 4.91 8.16 11.54
C ALA A 68 4.28 8.23 10.14
N ALA A 69 5.14 8.23 9.13
CA ALA A 69 4.81 7.90 7.76
C ALA A 69 5.70 6.75 7.29
N PHE A 70 5.15 5.88 6.49
CA PHE A 70 5.88 4.80 5.85
C PHE A 70 5.85 4.98 4.34
N VAL A 71 6.99 4.78 3.69
CA VAL A 71 7.19 4.83 2.24
C VAL A 71 7.70 3.47 1.79
N SER A 72 6.91 2.74 1.01
CA SER A 72 7.23 1.38 0.59
C SER A 72 8.44 1.32 -0.34
N HIS A 73 8.55 2.27 -1.27
CA HIS A 73 9.64 2.45 -2.22
C HIS A 73 9.72 3.91 -2.72
N GLN A 74 10.54 4.18 -3.73
CA GLN A 74 10.95 5.55 -4.09
C GLN A 74 10.03 6.30 -5.08
N ASP A 75 8.93 5.74 -5.55
CA ASP A 75 8.16 6.30 -6.63
C ASP A 75 7.49 7.64 -6.28
N PRO A 76 7.34 8.55 -7.25
CA PRO A 76 6.86 9.91 -6.99
C PRO A 76 5.40 9.98 -6.53
N ASP A 77 4.56 9.06 -6.98
CA ASP A 77 3.16 8.93 -6.58
C ASP A 77 2.98 8.41 -5.15
N ILE A 78 4.07 7.96 -4.52
CA ILE A 78 4.15 7.54 -3.12
C ILE A 78 4.76 8.63 -2.23
N ALA A 79 5.91 9.17 -2.66
CA ALA A 79 6.81 9.91 -1.77
C ALA A 79 6.90 11.41 -2.08
N SER A 80 6.43 11.89 -3.23
CA SER A 80 6.67 13.29 -3.61
C SER A 80 5.88 14.32 -2.79
N SER A 81 4.86 13.91 -2.03
CA SER A 81 4.17 14.78 -1.06
C SER A 81 4.89 14.91 0.29
N LEU A 82 5.99 14.18 0.53
CA LEU A 82 6.74 14.19 1.79
C LEU A 82 7.05 15.60 2.31
N PRO A 83 7.56 16.56 1.51
CA PRO A 83 7.85 17.91 2.02
C PRO A 83 6.59 18.64 2.48
N LEU A 84 5.43 18.40 1.89
CA LEU A 84 4.16 19.01 2.29
C LEU A 84 3.67 18.45 3.62
N TRP A 85 3.73 17.12 3.77
CA TRP A 85 3.44 16.47 5.05
C TRP A 85 4.38 16.94 6.16
N ASN A 86 5.68 17.02 5.88
CA ASN A 86 6.68 17.51 6.84
C ASN A 86 6.44 18.97 7.24
N ALA A 87 5.99 19.82 6.33
CA ALA A 87 5.61 21.19 6.64
C ALA A 87 4.38 21.26 7.56
N CYS A 88 3.40 20.36 7.37
CA CYS A 88 2.20 20.29 8.21
C CYS A 88 2.48 19.65 9.58
N ASN A 89 3.39 18.69 9.65
CA ASN A 89 3.79 18.00 10.88
C ASN A 89 5.30 17.72 10.93
N PRO A 90 6.12 18.71 11.34
CA PRO A 90 7.59 18.58 11.34
C PRO A 90 8.15 17.53 12.32
N LYS A 91 7.31 16.99 13.20
CA LYS A 91 7.69 15.94 14.18
C LYS A 91 7.38 14.53 13.71
N MET A 92 6.85 14.38 12.50
CA MET A 92 6.53 13.08 11.93
C MET A 92 7.81 12.35 11.53
N GLN A 93 7.94 11.11 11.95
CA GLN A 93 9.06 10.23 11.62
C GLN A 93 8.75 9.49 10.32
N TRP A 94 9.74 9.42 9.41
CA TRP A 94 9.58 8.80 8.10
C TRP A 94 10.35 7.49 8.02
N TYR A 95 9.64 6.39 7.85
CA TYR A 95 10.21 5.05 7.67
C TYR A 95 10.23 4.67 6.20
N MET A 96 11.36 4.21 5.70
CA MET A 96 11.54 3.86 4.29
C MET A 96 12.69 2.88 4.09
N PRO A 97 12.78 2.19 2.94
CA PRO A 97 13.94 1.38 2.65
C PRO A 97 15.22 2.22 2.70
N LYS A 98 16.21 1.77 3.43
CA LYS A 98 17.50 2.48 3.59
C LYS A 98 18.16 2.79 2.25
N LEU A 99 18.01 1.91 1.26
CA LEU A 99 18.53 2.11 -0.09
C LEU A 99 18.04 3.43 -0.72
N TRP A 100 16.79 3.82 -0.45
CA TRP A 100 16.14 4.98 -1.07
C TRP A 100 16.26 6.27 -0.26
N GLU A 101 16.78 6.24 0.96
CA GLU A 101 16.84 7.40 1.84
C GLU A 101 17.49 8.63 1.18
N GLY A 102 18.63 8.43 0.50
CA GLY A 102 19.30 9.52 -0.22
C GLY A 102 18.53 10.02 -1.43
N PHE A 103 17.79 9.15 -2.13
CA PHE A 103 17.01 9.52 -3.32
C PHE A 103 15.73 10.27 -2.94
N ILE A 104 15.05 9.85 -1.89
CA ILE A 104 13.80 10.49 -1.42
C ILE A 104 14.05 11.94 -0.98
N ARG A 105 15.23 12.28 -0.48
CA ARG A 105 15.60 13.66 -0.17
C ARG A 105 15.55 14.60 -1.37
N HIS A 106 15.66 14.09 -2.60
CA HIS A 106 15.50 14.89 -3.82
C HIS A 106 14.08 15.41 -4.04
N TYR A 107 13.09 14.86 -3.34
CA TYR A 107 11.72 15.44 -3.33
C TYR A 107 11.62 16.73 -2.50
N GLY A 108 12.72 17.24 -1.92
CA GLY A 108 12.75 18.53 -1.24
C GLY A 108 12.57 18.45 0.27
N ALA A 109 12.75 17.30 0.88
CA ALA A 109 12.57 17.08 2.32
C ALA A 109 13.90 16.86 3.05
N LEU A 110 14.84 17.79 2.91
CA LEU A 110 16.17 17.68 3.53
C LEU A 110 16.13 17.65 5.05
N GLU A 111 15.18 18.37 5.65
CA GLU A 111 15.03 18.51 7.11
C GLU A 111 14.12 17.43 7.72
N ALA A 112 13.57 16.52 6.94
CA ALA A 112 12.72 15.45 7.46
C ALA A 112 13.52 14.43 8.26
N GLU A 113 12.95 13.94 9.37
CA GLU A 113 13.52 12.86 10.18
C GLU A 113 13.29 11.51 9.48
N LEU A 114 14.32 11.02 8.75
CA LEU A 114 14.24 9.78 7.98
C LEU A 114 14.88 8.62 8.75
N HIS A 115 14.16 7.50 8.80
CA HIS A 115 14.57 6.23 9.40
C HIS A 115 14.68 5.15 8.32
N GLY A 116 15.90 4.84 7.91
CA GLY A 116 16.17 3.80 6.90
C GLY A 116 15.99 2.39 7.46
N ILE A 117 15.09 1.62 6.87
CA ILE A 117 14.88 0.20 7.18
C ILE A 117 15.94 -0.63 6.44
N GLY A 118 16.69 -1.47 7.18
CA GLY A 118 17.68 -2.38 6.61
C GLY A 118 17.03 -3.52 5.81
N ASP A 119 17.81 -4.17 4.95
CA ASP A 119 17.29 -5.17 3.99
C ASP A 119 16.57 -6.37 4.65
N GLU A 120 16.89 -6.67 5.89
CA GLU A 120 16.25 -7.72 6.69
C GLU A 120 14.84 -7.35 7.18
N GLY A 121 14.43 -6.09 7.05
CA GLY A 121 13.18 -5.59 7.61
C GLY A 121 13.33 -5.06 9.03
N GLY A 122 12.24 -5.02 9.76
CA GLY A 122 12.20 -4.49 11.12
C GLY A 122 10.79 -4.39 11.66
N GLU A 123 10.63 -3.59 12.69
CA GLU A 123 9.34 -3.37 13.31
C GLU A 123 9.21 -1.94 13.83
N LEU A 124 7.97 -1.48 13.94
CA LEU A 124 7.58 -0.23 14.58
C LEU A 124 6.55 -0.51 15.65
N LEU A 125 6.78 0.01 16.85
CA LEU A 125 5.78 0.03 17.92
C LEU A 125 5.08 1.39 17.90
N LEU A 126 3.77 1.39 17.62
CA LEU A 126 2.96 2.60 17.53
C LEU A 126 1.63 2.40 18.27
N GLY A 127 1.29 3.30 19.20
CA GLY A 127 0.08 3.17 20.00
C GLY A 127 -0.09 1.81 20.69
N GLY A 128 1.03 1.16 21.05
CA GLY A 128 1.06 -0.16 21.66
C GLY A 128 0.85 -1.33 20.67
N ARG A 129 0.79 -1.06 19.36
CA ARG A 129 0.70 -2.08 18.29
C ARG A 129 2.05 -2.27 17.65
N ARG A 130 2.37 -3.53 17.32
CA ARG A 130 3.56 -3.90 16.56
C ARG A 130 3.19 -3.97 15.08
N LEU A 131 3.84 -3.17 14.27
CA LEU A 131 3.81 -3.25 12.82
C LEU A 131 5.14 -3.84 12.34
N GLU A 132 5.08 -4.84 11.48
CA GLU A 132 6.27 -5.51 10.92
C GLU A 132 6.57 -4.97 9.53
N PHE A 133 7.81 -4.56 9.29
CA PHE A 133 8.32 -4.21 7.96
C PHE A 133 8.83 -5.47 7.27
N LEU A 134 8.05 -6.01 6.35
CA LEU A 134 8.36 -7.24 5.64
C LEU A 134 9.11 -6.95 4.35
N PRO A 135 10.33 -7.51 4.14
CA PRO A 135 11.06 -7.31 2.89
C PRO A 135 10.28 -7.84 1.68
N ALA A 136 10.19 -7.03 0.64
CA ALA A 136 9.55 -7.34 -0.63
C ALA A 136 10.42 -6.88 -1.81
N HIS A 137 11.74 -7.00 -1.66
CA HIS A 137 12.73 -6.56 -2.64
C HIS A 137 12.49 -7.18 -4.02
N TYR A 138 12.65 -6.38 -5.06
CA TYR A 138 12.39 -6.74 -6.45
C TYR A 138 10.92 -7.10 -6.75
N LEU A 139 10.01 -6.77 -5.84
CA LEU A 139 8.59 -6.77 -6.14
C LEU A 139 8.15 -5.35 -6.36
N HIS A 140 8.35 -4.97 -7.58
CA HIS A 140 8.44 -3.74 -8.30
C HIS A 140 9.81 -3.06 -8.10
N SER A 141 10.13 -2.54 -6.93
CA SER A 141 11.38 -1.81 -6.67
C SER A 141 12.49 -2.72 -6.10
N SER A 142 13.76 -2.34 -6.34
CA SER A 142 14.94 -3.05 -5.84
C SER A 142 14.98 -3.13 -4.32
N ALA A 143 14.51 -2.09 -3.63
CA ALA A 143 14.22 -2.12 -2.21
C ALA A 143 12.76 -1.74 -2.03
N ASN A 144 11.98 -2.66 -1.50
CA ASN A 144 10.57 -2.50 -1.23
C ASN A 144 10.23 -3.19 0.09
N PHE A 145 9.37 -2.58 0.88
CA PHE A 145 8.85 -3.16 2.10
C PHE A 145 7.33 -3.10 2.13
N HIS A 146 6.75 -4.08 2.79
CA HIS A 146 5.34 -4.11 3.15
C HIS A 146 5.18 -3.90 4.65
N VAL A 147 3.99 -3.48 5.07
CA VAL A 147 3.66 -3.36 6.50
C VAL A 147 2.63 -4.41 6.85
N TYR A 148 2.93 -5.25 7.83
CA TYR A 148 2.03 -6.26 8.34
C TYR A 148 1.60 -5.95 9.77
N ASP A 149 0.29 -5.97 9.99
CA ASP A 149 -0.34 -5.87 11.29
C ASP A 149 -1.00 -7.21 11.62
N ALA A 150 -0.38 -7.96 12.52
CA ALA A 150 -0.83 -9.30 12.87
C ALA A 150 -2.17 -9.32 13.63
N GLU A 151 -2.49 -8.24 14.36
CA GLU A 151 -3.75 -8.16 15.12
C GLU A 151 -4.94 -7.84 14.20
N ALA A 152 -4.77 -6.87 13.31
CA ALA A 152 -5.78 -6.53 12.30
C ALA A 152 -5.79 -7.51 11.13
N ARG A 153 -4.75 -8.34 10.99
CA ARG A 153 -4.51 -9.26 9.86
C ARG A 153 -4.50 -8.53 8.52
N VAL A 154 -3.98 -7.30 8.55
CA VAL A 154 -3.83 -6.42 7.39
C VAL A 154 -2.40 -6.51 6.88
N LEU A 155 -2.24 -6.76 5.59
CA LEU A 155 -0.98 -6.64 4.87
C LEU A 155 -1.08 -5.47 3.88
N PHE A 156 -0.49 -4.33 4.22
CA PHE A 156 -0.22 -3.29 3.24
C PHE A 156 0.91 -3.77 2.33
N SER A 157 0.66 -3.85 1.04
CA SER A 157 1.51 -4.58 0.10
C SER A 157 2.15 -3.70 -1.00
N GLY A 158 2.10 -2.36 -0.82
CA GLY A 158 2.62 -1.46 -1.85
C GLY A 158 2.06 -1.83 -3.22
N ASP A 159 2.93 -2.02 -4.19
CA ASP A 159 2.52 -2.37 -5.55
C ASP A 159 2.23 -3.86 -5.81
N VAL A 160 2.42 -4.72 -4.82
CA VAL A 160 1.97 -6.11 -4.96
C VAL A 160 0.47 -6.21 -4.75
N GLY A 161 -0.24 -6.66 -5.75
CA GLY A 161 -1.69 -6.65 -5.82
C GLY A 161 -2.24 -5.44 -6.59
N ALA A 162 -1.38 -4.51 -7.00
CA ALA A 162 -1.78 -3.31 -7.71
C ALA A 162 -2.53 -3.59 -9.03
N ALA A 163 -3.50 -2.73 -9.34
CA ALA A 163 -4.20 -2.73 -10.61
C ALA A 163 -4.51 -1.30 -11.05
N LEU A 164 -4.17 -0.96 -12.29
CA LEU A 164 -4.53 0.32 -12.88
C LEU A 164 -5.95 0.20 -13.45
N LEU A 165 -6.93 0.59 -12.66
CA LEU A 165 -8.35 0.43 -12.98
C LEU A 165 -8.94 1.73 -13.54
N PRO A 166 -10.03 1.63 -14.35
CA PRO A 166 -10.79 2.80 -14.76
C PRO A 166 -11.38 3.55 -13.56
N ALA A 167 -11.66 4.83 -13.73
CA ALA A 167 -12.32 5.65 -12.73
C ALA A 167 -13.65 5.00 -12.24
N GLY A 168 -13.95 5.19 -10.95
CA GLY A 168 -15.17 4.67 -10.34
C GLY A 168 -15.14 3.22 -9.90
N HIS A 169 -13.97 2.56 -9.96
CA HIS A 169 -13.81 1.25 -9.31
C HIS A 169 -14.01 1.38 -7.79
N GLY A 170 -14.54 0.33 -7.15
CA GLY A 170 -14.70 0.31 -5.69
C GLY A 170 -13.38 0.10 -4.96
N ALA A 171 -13.34 0.43 -3.67
CA ALA A 171 -12.19 0.17 -2.81
C ALA A 171 -11.93 -1.32 -2.54
N TRP A 172 -12.90 -2.18 -2.83
CA TRP A 172 -12.85 -3.61 -2.51
C TRP A 172 -13.06 -4.45 -3.76
N VAL A 173 -12.31 -5.54 -3.89
CA VAL A 173 -12.53 -6.56 -4.93
C VAL A 173 -13.86 -7.26 -4.72
N ASP A 174 -14.25 -7.47 -3.45
CA ASP A 174 -15.56 -7.98 -3.07
C ASP A 174 -16.60 -6.84 -3.14
N ARG A 175 -17.15 -6.59 -4.32
CA ARG A 175 -18.38 -5.80 -4.45
C ARG A 175 -19.54 -6.74 -4.16
N ARG A 176 -20.26 -6.46 -3.09
CA ARG A 176 -21.57 -7.06 -2.82
C ARG A 176 -22.63 -6.46 -3.74
N ASP A 177 -22.45 -6.59 -5.04
CA ASP A 177 -23.53 -6.46 -6.00
C ASP A 177 -24.35 -7.74 -5.92
N ALA A 178 -25.67 -7.60 -5.79
CA ALA A 178 -26.60 -8.74 -5.76
C ALA A 178 -26.47 -9.68 -6.97
N ASN A 179 -25.84 -9.21 -8.06
CA ASN A 179 -25.58 -9.94 -9.29
C ASN A 179 -24.14 -10.48 -9.42
N ASP A 180 -23.25 -10.17 -8.47
CA ASP A 180 -21.87 -10.66 -8.46
C ASP A 180 -21.74 -11.77 -7.42
N ASN A 181 -21.76 -13.01 -7.86
CA ASN A 181 -21.72 -14.22 -7.05
C ASN A 181 -20.45 -14.25 -6.15
N GLY A 182 -20.47 -13.54 -5.01
CA GLY A 182 -19.38 -13.46 -4.05
C GLY A 182 -18.14 -12.68 -4.54
N GLY A 183 -18.29 -11.68 -5.41
CA GLY A 183 -17.18 -10.89 -5.92
C GLY A 183 -16.38 -11.56 -7.05
N GLU A 184 -16.86 -12.68 -7.60
CA GLU A 184 -16.18 -13.44 -8.65
C GLU A 184 -15.90 -12.60 -9.89
N LYS A 185 -16.91 -11.88 -10.36
CA LYS A 185 -16.79 -11.02 -11.54
C LYS A 185 -15.86 -9.84 -11.25
N ALA A 186 -16.02 -9.19 -10.10
CA ALA A 186 -15.16 -8.07 -9.71
C ALA A 186 -13.69 -8.48 -9.61
N PHE A 187 -13.40 -9.66 -9.03
CA PHE A 187 -12.05 -10.22 -8.99
C PHE A 187 -11.51 -10.49 -10.40
N ALA A 188 -12.28 -11.15 -11.27
CA ALA A 188 -11.85 -11.46 -12.63
C ALA A 188 -11.58 -10.18 -13.44
N ASP A 189 -12.46 -9.18 -13.33
CA ASP A 189 -12.31 -7.88 -13.99
C ASP A 189 -11.06 -7.12 -13.47
N HIS A 190 -10.83 -7.14 -12.15
CA HIS A 190 -9.65 -6.52 -11.53
C HIS A 190 -8.35 -7.15 -12.06
N ILE A 191 -8.31 -8.47 -12.16
CA ILE A 191 -7.15 -9.20 -12.71
C ILE A 191 -6.96 -8.87 -14.21
N ALA A 192 -8.00 -9.02 -15.01
CA ALA A 192 -7.90 -8.91 -16.47
C ALA A 192 -7.61 -7.48 -16.95
N HIS A 193 -8.19 -6.49 -16.30
CA HIS A 193 -8.11 -5.10 -16.75
C HIS A 193 -6.97 -4.28 -16.13
N GLY A 194 -6.37 -4.75 -15.04
CA GLY A 194 -5.36 -3.96 -14.35
C GLY A 194 -4.17 -4.76 -13.84
N ALA A 195 -4.42 -5.77 -13.01
CA ALA A 195 -3.35 -6.42 -12.24
C ALA A 195 -2.40 -7.26 -13.11
N GLN A 196 -2.91 -7.97 -14.11
CA GLN A 196 -2.08 -8.89 -14.91
C GLN A 196 -0.96 -8.15 -15.64
N TYR A 197 -1.29 -7.14 -16.44
CA TYR A 197 -0.28 -6.38 -17.18
C TYR A 197 0.69 -5.67 -16.24
N PHE A 198 0.17 -5.09 -15.15
CA PHE A 198 1.01 -4.42 -14.16
C PHE A 198 2.07 -5.37 -13.59
N HIS A 199 1.67 -6.53 -13.05
CA HIS A 199 2.61 -7.46 -12.46
C HIS A 199 3.58 -8.07 -13.46
N GLN A 200 3.12 -8.42 -14.66
CA GLN A 200 4.01 -8.93 -15.72
C GLN A 200 5.09 -7.92 -16.09
N ARG A 201 4.72 -6.64 -16.21
CA ARG A 201 5.62 -5.58 -16.68
C ARG A 201 6.57 -5.08 -15.59
N TRP A 202 6.04 -4.90 -14.37
CA TRP A 202 6.74 -4.18 -13.32
C TRP A 202 7.48 -5.09 -12.32
N MET A 203 7.16 -6.38 -12.26
CA MET A 203 7.84 -7.31 -11.34
C MET A 203 9.03 -7.97 -12.04
N PRO A 204 10.29 -7.56 -11.76
CA PRO A 204 11.45 -7.99 -12.55
C PRO A 204 11.95 -9.40 -12.19
N SER A 205 11.53 -9.99 -11.07
CA SER A 205 12.15 -11.20 -10.52
C SER A 205 11.15 -12.28 -10.13
N GLU A 206 11.09 -13.34 -10.94
CA GLU A 206 10.32 -14.55 -10.65
C GLU A 206 10.73 -15.19 -9.30
N ARG A 207 12.02 -15.20 -9.00
CA ARG A 207 12.55 -15.75 -7.75
C ARG A 207 12.08 -14.94 -6.54
N ALA A 208 12.13 -13.61 -6.61
CA ALA A 208 11.66 -12.74 -5.54
C ALA A 208 10.15 -12.91 -5.30
N LYS A 209 9.36 -13.00 -6.38
CA LYS A 209 7.93 -13.26 -6.33
C LYS A 209 7.61 -14.57 -5.58
N LYS A 210 8.24 -15.67 -5.99
CA LYS A 210 8.03 -16.99 -5.36
C LYS A 210 8.42 -16.99 -3.88
N ASP A 211 9.54 -16.34 -3.53
CA ASP A 211 9.97 -16.23 -2.13
C ASP A 211 8.96 -15.42 -1.29
N TRP A 212 8.50 -14.28 -1.80
CA TRP A 212 7.51 -13.45 -1.14
C TRP A 212 6.20 -14.21 -0.91
N ILE A 213 5.66 -14.86 -1.95
CA ILE A 213 4.42 -15.67 -1.85
C ILE A 213 4.57 -16.75 -0.77
N ARG A 214 5.72 -17.47 -0.75
CA ARG A 214 6.00 -18.51 0.24
C ARG A 214 6.00 -17.97 1.67
N ARG A 215 6.46 -16.74 1.88
CA ARG A 215 6.46 -16.08 3.20
C ARG A 215 5.06 -15.60 3.58
N VAL A 216 4.36 -14.92 2.69
CA VAL A 216 3.03 -14.37 2.94
C VAL A 216 1.99 -15.47 3.19
N ARG A 217 2.06 -16.61 2.50
CA ARG A 217 1.18 -17.76 2.76
C ARG A 217 1.26 -18.31 4.19
N LYS A 218 2.29 -17.96 4.96
CA LYS A 218 2.44 -18.36 6.36
C LYS A 218 1.80 -17.37 7.34
N LEU A 219 1.41 -16.22 6.87
CA LEU A 219 0.80 -15.17 7.67
C LEU A 219 -0.73 -15.26 7.59
N PRO A 220 -1.44 -15.09 8.70
CA PRO A 220 -2.88 -14.91 8.67
C PRO A 220 -3.21 -13.50 8.11
N VAL A 221 -3.55 -13.43 6.82
CA VAL A 221 -3.91 -12.19 6.13
C VAL A 221 -5.38 -12.23 5.74
N ASP A 222 -6.18 -11.31 6.29
CA ASP A 222 -7.59 -11.13 5.92
C ASP A 222 -7.76 -10.03 4.88
N PHE A 223 -6.85 -9.04 4.87
CA PHE A 223 -6.87 -7.91 3.94
C PHE A 223 -5.47 -7.72 3.33
N LEU A 224 -5.36 -7.85 2.02
CA LEU A 224 -4.18 -7.46 1.26
C LEU A 224 -4.49 -6.13 0.58
N CYS A 225 -3.72 -5.11 0.92
CA CYS A 225 -3.99 -3.70 0.67
C CYS A 225 -2.94 -3.10 -0.28
N PRO A 226 -3.18 -3.12 -1.61
CA PRO A 226 -2.25 -2.56 -2.57
C PRO A 226 -2.39 -1.04 -2.70
N GLN A 227 -1.34 -0.39 -3.16
CA GLN A 227 -1.33 1.05 -3.41
C GLN A 227 -2.25 1.47 -4.57
N HIS A 228 -2.42 0.62 -5.57
CA HIS A 228 -3.32 0.89 -6.71
C HIS A 228 -4.40 -0.18 -6.82
N GLY A 229 -5.60 0.24 -7.21
CA GLY A 229 -6.73 -0.67 -7.40
C GLY A 229 -7.46 -1.00 -6.11
N ALA A 230 -8.04 -2.19 -6.03
CA ALA A 230 -8.94 -2.58 -4.94
C ALA A 230 -8.27 -3.51 -3.91
N ILE A 231 -8.71 -3.44 -2.67
CA ILE A 231 -8.29 -4.34 -1.57
C ILE A 231 -8.82 -5.75 -1.83
N TYR A 232 -7.95 -6.75 -1.69
CA TYR A 232 -8.34 -8.15 -1.65
C TYR A 232 -8.69 -8.54 -0.21
N ASN A 233 -9.87 -9.10 -0.01
CA ASN A 233 -10.36 -9.49 1.31
C ASN A 233 -10.87 -10.93 1.35
N GLY A 234 -10.78 -11.56 2.52
CA GLY A 234 -11.25 -12.92 2.74
C GLY A 234 -10.62 -13.93 1.76
N SER A 235 -11.45 -14.68 1.05
CA SER A 235 -11.00 -15.71 0.09
C SER A 235 -10.24 -15.14 -1.11
N HIS A 236 -10.43 -13.85 -1.44
CA HIS A 236 -9.75 -13.21 -2.56
C HIS A 236 -8.24 -13.05 -2.32
N VAL A 237 -7.79 -13.00 -1.05
CA VAL A 237 -6.35 -12.99 -0.72
C VAL A 237 -5.68 -14.29 -1.21
N ALA A 238 -6.25 -15.44 -0.87
CA ALA A 238 -5.70 -16.73 -1.30
C ALA A 238 -5.75 -16.87 -2.84
N ARG A 239 -6.86 -16.45 -3.47
CA ARG A 239 -7.01 -16.47 -4.93
C ARG A 239 -6.00 -15.57 -5.63
N PHE A 240 -5.74 -14.38 -5.10
CA PHE A 240 -4.69 -13.51 -5.61
C PHE A 240 -3.32 -14.17 -5.53
N LEU A 241 -2.98 -14.77 -4.38
CA LEU A 241 -1.71 -15.46 -4.20
C LEU A 241 -1.55 -16.65 -5.17
N ASP A 242 -2.62 -17.41 -5.43
CA ASP A 242 -2.61 -18.53 -6.40
C ASP A 242 -2.42 -18.02 -7.82
N TRP A 243 -3.15 -16.98 -8.19
CA TRP A 243 -3.02 -16.34 -9.50
C TRP A 243 -1.61 -15.74 -9.69
N PHE A 244 -1.11 -14.99 -8.71
CA PHE A 244 0.20 -14.35 -8.78
C PHE A 244 1.33 -15.39 -8.82
N ASP A 245 1.17 -16.49 -8.10
CA ASP A 245 2.13 -17.61 -8.14
C ASP A 245 2.24 -18.22 -9.54
N ALA A 246 1.12 -18.37 -10.24
CA ALA A 246 1.07 -18.92 -11.60
C ALA A 246 1.50 -17.91 -12.69
N LEU A 247 1.43 -16.60 -12.44
CA LEU A 247 1.71 -15.56 -13.42
C LEU A 247 3.21 -15.47 -13.74
N PRO A 248 3.65 -15.66 -15.00
CA PRO A 248 5.03 -15.35 -15.38
C PRO A 248 5.30 -13.85 -15.29
N VAL A 249 6.46 -13.47 -14.76
CA VAL A 249 6.88 -12.07 -14.61
C VAL A 249 8.30 -11.85 -15.15
N GLY A 250 8.70 -10.59 -15.31
CA GLY A 250 10.04 -10.23 -15.75
C GLY A 250 10.30 -10.57 -17.22
N SER A 251 11.18 -11.50 -17.50
CA SER A 251 11.61 -11.89 -18.85
C SER A 251 10.48 -12.40 -19.75
N ALA A 252 9.40 -12.93 -19.16
CA ALA A 252 8.24 -13.41 -19.93
C ALA A 252 7.54 -12.32 -20.78
N VAL A 253 7.81 -11.05 -20.52
CA VAL A 253 7.27 -9.90 -21.30
C VAL A 253 8.07 -9.66 -22.57
N VAL A 254 9.30 -10.15 -22.67
CA VAL A 254 10.25 -9.88 -23.76
C VAL A 254 10.16 -10.97 -24.86
N GLU A 255 9.59 -12.10 -24.56
CA GLU A 255 9.53 -13.28 -25.43
C GLU A 255 8.29 -13.33 -26.37
N ASN A 256 7.50 -12.24 -26.42
CA ASN A 256 6.30 -12.13 -27.28
C ASN A 256 6.55 -11.30 -28.54
#